data_9d890d590538fa28cee41626f0a395d8
#
_entry.id   9d890d590538fa28cee41626f0a395d8
#
_cell.length_a   1.000
_cell.length_b   1.000
_cell.length_c   1.000
_cell.angle_alpha   90.00
_cell.angle_beta   90.00
_cell.angle_gamma   90.00
#
_symmetry.space_group_name_H-M   'P 1'
#
loop_
_entity.id
_entity.type
_entity.pdbx_description
1 polymer ?
#
loop_
_entity_poly.entity_id
_entity_poly.type
_entity_poly.pdbx_seq_one_letter_code
_entity_poly.pdbx_strand_id
1 'polypeptide(L)'
;MGTMRGITLDETDLRLLELLQEHGRISQHDLAQAVGLSSPAVGERVRKLEERGVIQGYSAVLDPKKVGRDVTAFITVGIDGSKFYGAFIDAAKECPEVLECFAVTGQGSHLLKVRTENTTSLERLLAQIQMWPGVHWTLSSIVLSTAKETMRLPLLEDGAEAELGS
;
A
#
# COMPACT_ATOMS: atom_id res chain seq x y z
N MET A 1 -12.34 -15.59 14.07
CA MET A 1 -11.20 -16.37 13.56
C MET A 1 -11.19 -16.28 12.04
N GLY A 2 -10.42 -15.36 11.50
CA GLY A 2 -10.33 -15.14 10.05
C GLY A 2 -9.22 -15.98 9.44
N THR A 3 -9.56 -16.97 8.64
CA THR A 3 -8.57 -17.76 7.89
C THR A 3 -8.30 -17.06 6.56
N MET A 4 -7.22 -16.30 6.46
CA MET A 4 -6.76 -15.74 5.20
C MET A 4 -5.67 -16.66 4.63
N ARG A 5 -5.98 -17.38 3.52
CA ARG A 5 -5.05 -18.17 2.69
C ARG A 5 -3.97 -18.94 3.48
N GLY A 6 -4.38 -19.79 4.44
CA GLY A 6 -3.47 -20.69 5.17
C GLY A 6 -2.71 -20.05 6.35
N ILE A 7 -2.97 -18.79 6.69
CA ILE A 7 -2.44 -18.12 7.87
C ILE A 7 -3.58 -17.92 8.86
N THR A 8 -3.49 -18.58 10.02
CA THR A 8 -4.41 -18.34 11.13
C THR A 8 -3.84 -17.24 12.01
N LEU A 9 -4.60 -16.16 12.20
CA LEU A 9 -4.33 -15.06 13.11
C LEU A 9 -5.32 -15.15 14.27
N ASP A 10 -4.83 -15.09 15.50
CA ASP A 10 -5.69 -14.97 16.68
C ASP A 10 -6.04 -13.51 16.97
N GLU A 11 -6.94 -13.28 17.93
CA GLU A 11 -7.38 -11.94 18.32
C GLU A 11 -6.21 -11.06 18.79
N THR A 12 -5.26 -11.65 19.50
CA THR A 12 -4.05 -10.96 19.96
C THR A 12 -3.20 -10.51 18.77
N ASP A 13 -3.02 -11.36 17.75
CA ASP A 13 -2.28 -11.02 16.54
C ASP A 13 -2.96 -9.86 15.80
N LEU A 14 -4.29 -9.90 15.66
CA LEU A 14 -5.06 -8.82 15.04
C LEU A 14 -4.90 -7.50 15.81
N ARG A 15 -4.97 -7.56 17.14
CA ARG A 15 -4.80 -6.37 17.98
C ARG A 15 -3.37 -5.78 17.88
N LEU A 16 -2.35 -6.61 17.84
CA LEU A 16 -0.96 -6.19 17.61
C LEU A 16 -0.80 -5.51 16.26
N LEU A 17 -1.39 -6.09 15.21
CA LEU A 17 -1.34 -5.52 13.86
C LEU A 17 -2.05 -4.18 13.76
N GLU A 18 -3.19 -3.99 14.44
CA GLU A 18 -3.87 -2.69 14.49
C GLU A 18 -3.01 -1.62 15.16
N LEU A 19 -2.44 -1.93 16.32
CA LEU A 19 -1.56 -1.01 17.05
C LEU A 19 -0.33 -0.62 16.23
N LEU A 20 0.27 -1.59 15.53
CA LEU A 20 1.43 -1.35 14.68
C LEU A 20 1.09 -0.53 13.44
N GLN A 21 -0.12 -0.70 12.86
CA GLN A 21 -0.58 0.14 11.75
C GLN A 21 -0.86 1.58 12.19
N GLU A 22 -1.32 1.78 13.41
CA GLU A 22 -1.63 3.10 13.97
C GLU A 22 -0.37 3.82 14.44
N HIS A 23 0.53 3.09 15.07
CA HIS A 23 1.75 3.61 15.68
C HIS A 23 2.97 2.75 15.29
N GLY A 24 3.48 2.92 14.07
CA GLY A 24 4.60 2.12 13.55
C GLY A 24 5.91 2.21 14.35
N ARG A 25 5.99 3.10 15.34
CA ARG A 25 7.12 3.24 16.28
C ARG A 25 6.76 2.89 17.73
N ILE A 26 5.62 2.25 17.96
CA ILE A 26 5.21 1.79 19.29
C ILE A 26 6.28 0.86 19.88
N SER A 27 6.57 1.02 21.17
CA SER A 27 7.56 0.16 21.83
C SER A 27 6.99 -1.23 22.09
N GLN A 28 7.89 -2.22 22.14
CA GLN A 28 7.51 -3.59 22.50
C GLN A 28 6.88 -3.68 23.89
N HIS A 29 7.28 -2.80 24.82
CA HIS A 29 6.70 -2.67 26.14
C HIS A 29 5.24 -2.20 26.09
N ASP A 30 4.96 -1.15 25.30
CA ASP A 30 3.63 -0.59 25.18
C ASP A 30 2.68 -1.57 24.44
N LEU A 31 3.18 -2.27 23.44
CA LEU A 31 2.44 -3.37 22.80
C LEU A 31 2.06 -4.45 23.80
N ALA A 32 3.02 -4.86 24.64
CA ALA A 32 2.82 -5.88 25.67
C ALA A 32 1.74 -5.48 26.69
N GLN A 33 1.78 -4.24 27.14
CA GLN A 33 0.75 -3.69 28.03
C GLN A 33 -0.64 -3.68 27.36
N ALA A 34 -0.70 -3.28 26.09
CA ALA A 34 -1.97 -3.16 25.35
C ALA A 34 -2.67 -4.50 25.11
N VAL A 35 -1.91 -5.61 25.02
CA VAL A 35 -2.47 -6.95 24.79
C VAL A 35 -2.38 -7.88 26.00
N GLY A 36 -1.93 -7.38 27.15
CA GLY A 36 -1.85 -8.16 28.40
C GLY A 36 -0.83 -9.31 28.40
N LEU A 37 0.25 -9.18 27.64
CA LEU A 37 1.31 -10.18 27.54
C LEU A 37 2.65 -9.65 28.05
N SER A 38 3.65 -10.53 28.21
CA SER A 38 5.03 -10.11 28.48
C SER A 38 5.71 -9.57 27.21
N SER A 39 6.66 -8.65 27.35
CA SER A 39 7.42 -8.11 26.22
C SER A 39 8.10 -9.20 25.37
N PRO A 40 8.75 -10.23 25.94
CA PRO A 40 9.29 -11.33 25.13
C PRO A 40 8.21 -12.09 24.32
N ALA A 41 7.02 -12.32 24.89
CA ALA A 41 5.93 -13.01 24.21
C ALA A 41 5.41 -12.20 23.02
N VAL A 42 5.27 -10.88 23.20
CA VAL A 42 4.89 -9.97 22.09
C VAL A 42 5.98 -9.93 21.03
N GLY A 43 7.25 -9.82 21.42
CA GLY A 43 8.36 -9.83 20.46
C GLY A 43 8.39 -11.09 19.60
N GLU A 44 8.15 -12.25 20.20
CA GLU A 44 8.07 -13.50 19.45
C GLU A 44 6.87 -13.55 18.49
N ARG A 45 5.71 -13.01 18.88
CA ARG A 45 4.53 -12.93 17.99
C ARG A 45 4.78 -11.99 16.81
N VAL A 46 5.31 -10.80 17.06
CA VAL A 46 5.64 -9.84 16.00
C VAL A 46 6.66 -10.43 15.03
N ARG A 47 7.73 -11.06 15.53
CA ARG A 47 8.72 -11.75 14.71
C ARG A 47 8.08 -12.82 13.80
N LYS A 48 7.16 -13.63 14.34
CA LYS A 48 6.42 -14.63 13.54
C LYS A 48 5.54 -14.00 12.47
N LEU A 49 4.91 -12.86 12.76
CA LEU A 49 4.09 -12.13 11.77
C LEU A 49 4.97 -11.57 10.64
N GLU A 50 6.17 -11.10 10.95
CA GLU A 50 7.17 -10.66 9.97
C GLU A 50 7.69 -11.85 9.13
N GLU A 51 8.12 -12.94 9.75
CA GLU A 51 8.62 -14.14 9.06
C GLU A 51 7.58 -14.77 8.14
N ARG A 52 6.32 -14.70 8.52
CA ARG A 52 5.19 -15.21 7.71
C ARG A 52 4.74 -14.21 6.63
N GLY A 53 5.37 -13.02 6.56
CA GLY A 53 5.06 -11.99 5.59
C GLY A 53 3.71 -11.29 5.80
N VAL A 54 3.10 -11.43 6.99
CA VAL A 54 1.91 -10.65 7.37
C VAL A 54 2.29 -9.18 7.55
N ILE A 55 3.38 -8.93 8.25
CA ILE A 55 4.04 -7.63 8.28
C ILE A 55 5.11 -7.62 7.20
N GLN A 56 4.93 -6.79 6.19
CA GLN A 56 5.84 -6.68 5.06
C GLN A 56 6.99 -5.69 5.31
N GLY A 57 6.85 -4.83 6.30
CA GLY A 57 7.85 -3.84 6.68
C GLY A 57 7.26 -2.66 7.42
N TYR A 58 8.13 -1.72 7.76
CA TYR A 58 7.79 -0.47 8.43
C TYR A 58 8.35 0.69 7.62
N SER A 59 7.55 1.72 7.40
CA SER A 59 7.98 2.90 6.65
C SER A 59 7.44 4.18 7.27
N ALA A 60 8.19 5.27 7.09
CA ALA A 60 7.70 6.58 7.44
C ALA A 60 6.70 7.06 6.37
N VAL A 61 5.56 7.58 6.82
CA VAL A 61 4.61 8.26 5.94
C VAL A 61 5.04 9.71 5.79
N LEU A 62 5.35 10.13 4.57
CA LEU A 62 5.80 11.47 4.27
C LEU A 62 4.67 12.33 3.69
N ASP A 63 4.67 13.63 4.01
CA ASP A 63 3.87 14.61 3.29
C ASP A 63 4.53 14.86 1.92
N PRO A 64 3.92 14.44 0.82
CA PRO A 64 4.53 14.54 -0.50
C PRO A 64 4.82 15.97 -0.94
N LYS A 65 3.99 16.94 -0.54
CA LYS A 65 4.20 18.35 -0.85
C LYS A 65 5.45 18.90 -0.17
N LYS A 66 5.67 18.51 1.09
CA LYS A 66 6.85 18.95 1.86
C LYS A 66 8.17 18.38 1.34
N VAL A 67 8.12 17.30 0.58
CA VAL A 67 9.30 16.70 -0.06
C VAL A 67 9.35 16.96 -1.57
N GLY A 68 8.59 17.95 -2.04
CA GLY A 68 8.63 18.39 -3.44
C GLY A 68 8.00 17.41 -4.43
N ARG A 69 6.99 16.65 -4.02
CA ARG A 69 6.22 15.71 -4.86
C ARG A 69 4.74 16.15 -4.91
N ASP A 70 4.49 17.33 -5.47
CA ASP A 70 3.21 18.03 -5.34
C ASP A 70 2.12 17.48 -6.28
N VAL A 71 2.49 16.88 -7.41
CA VAL A 71 1.54 16.37 -8.40
C VAL A 71 1.38 14.86 -8.28
N THR A 72 0.17 14.42 -7.96
CA THR A 72 -0.23 13.01 -8.01
C THR A 72 -1.14 12.80 -9.21
N ALA A 73 -0.92 11.72 -9.95
CA ALA A 73 -1.80 11.32 -11.05
C ALA A 73 -2.02 9.80 -11.08
N PHE A 74 -3.18 9.42 -11.59
CA PHE A 74 -3.47 8.04 -11.97
C PHE A 74 -3.42 7.93 -13.49
N ILE A 75 -2.68 6.96 -13.99
CA ILE A 75 -2.48 6.76 -15.44
C ILE A 75 -3.00 5.37 -15.79
N THR A 76 -4.11 5.34 -16.52
CA THR A 76 -4.60 4.11 -17.14
C THR A 76 -3.80 3.86 -18.42
N VAL A 77 -3.30 2.63 -18.57
CA VAL A 77 -2.44 2.24 -19.68
C VAL A 77 -3.09 1.11 -20.47
N GLY A 78 -3.21 1.28 -21.78
CA GLY A 78 -3.56 0.23 -22.71
C GLY A 78 -2.30 -0.37 -23.34
N ILE A 79 -2.15 -1.70 -23.24
CA ILE A 79 -0.99 -2.44 -23.75
C ILE A 79 -1.44 -3.40 -24.85
N ASP A 80 -0.67 -3.45 -25.93
CA ASP A 80 -0.93 -4.23 -27.13
C ASP A 80 -0.56 -5.71 -26.93
N GLY A 81 -1.41 -6.41 -26.19
CA GLY A 81 -1.28 -7.84 -25.93
C GLY A 81 -0.41 -8.20 -24.74
N SER A 82 -0.77 -9.31 -24.09
CA SER A 82 -0.17 -9.80 -22.86
C SER A 82 1.33 -10.13 -22.95
N LYS A 83 1.83 -10.35 -24.17
CA LYS A 83 3.27 -10.61 -24.40
C LYS A 83 4.19 -9.48 -23.93
N PHE A 84 3.68 -8.26 -23.83
CA PHE A 84 4.42 -7.09 -23.38
C PHE A 84 4.29 -6.81 -21.88
N TYR A 85 3.39 -7.48 -21.15
CA TYR A 85 3.11 -7.19 -19.73
C TYR A 85 4.36 -7.30 -18.85
N GLY A 86 5.19 -8.32 -19.05
CA GLY A 86 6.42 -8.51 -18.29
C GLY A 86 7.37 -7.31 -18.43
N ALA A 87 7.70 -6.95 -19.66
CA ALA A 87 8.61 -5.84 -19.93
C ALA A 87 8.04 -4.47 -19.49
N PHE A 88 6.73 -4.27 -19.60
CA PHE A 88 6.05 -3.09 -19.07
C PHE A 88 6.14 -3.01 -17.55
N ILE A 89 5.85 -4.12 -16.84
CA ILE A 89 5.91 -4.19 -15.37
C ILE A 89 7.34 -3.93 -14.88
N ASP A 90 8.35 -4.46 -15.57
CA ASP A 90 9.75 -4.23 -15.21
C ASP A 90 10.13 -2.74 -15.39
N ALA A 91 9.70 -2.11 -16.49
CA ALA A 91 9.89 -0.66 -16.68
C ALA A 91 9.17 0.16 -15.60
N ALA A 92 7.97 -0.23 -15.20
CA ALA A 92 7.23 0.44 -14.13
C ALA A 92 7.91 0.31 -12.77
N LYS A 93 8.50 -0.85 -12.46
CA LYS A 93 9.24 -1.09 -11.20
C LYS A 93 10.50 -0.26 -11.10
N GLU A 94 11.17 -0.03 -12.23
CA GLU A 94 12.42 0.74 -12.27
C GLU A 94 12.20 2.27 -12.31
N CYS A 95 10.96 2.72 -12.52
CA CYS A 95 10.63 4.14 -12.57
C CYS A 95 10.28 4.67 -11.17
N PRO A 96 11.12 5.55 -10.56
CA PRO A 96 10.91 6.01 -9.18
C PRO A 96 9.64 6.84 -8.98
N GLU A 97 9.14 7.49 -10.02
CA GLU A 97 7.91 8.28 -9.98
C GLU A 97 6.65 7.40 -9.96
N VAL A 98 6.76 6.13 -10.36
CA VAL A 98 5.68 5.15 -10.28
C VAL A 98 5.69 4.51 -8.89
N LEU A 99 4.68 4.84 -8.10
CA LEU A 99 4.55 4.33 -6.74
C LEU A 99 3.78 3.01 -6.68
N GLU A 100 2.82 2.84 -7.59
CA GLU A 100 1.95 1.66 -7.63
C GLU A 100 1.66 1.30 -9.09
N CYS A 101 1.64 0.00 -9.38
CA CYS A 101 1.32 -0.56 -10.69
C CYS A 101 0.38 -1.75 -10.51
N PHE A 102 -0.83 -1.63 -11.01
CA PHE A 102 -1.88 -2.65 -10.90
C PHE A 102 -2.28 -3.17 -12.28
N ALA A 103 -2.41 -4.47 -12.42
CA ALA A 103 -3.20 -5.03 -13.52
C ALA A 103 -4.69 -4.89 -13.16
N VAL A 104 -5.49 -4.37 -14.07
CA VAL A 104 -6.90 -4.05 -13.81
C VAL A 104 -7.81 -4.64 -14.89
N THR A 105 -9.07 -4.82 -14.53
CA THR A 105 -10.15 -5.10 -15.49
C THR A 105 -10.80 -3.80 -15.94
N GLY A 106 -11.48 -3.82 -17.09
CA GLY A 106 -12.19 -2.67 -17.64
C GLY A 106 -11.42 -1.99 -18.77
N GLN A 107 -11.45 -0.65 -18.79
CA GLN A 107 -10.75 0.11 -19.81
C GLN A 107 -9.25 0.18 -19.47
N GLY A 108 -8.42 -0.31 -20.36
CA GLY A 108 -6.98 -0.46 -20.17
C GLY A 108 -6.61 -1.79 -19.51
N SER A 109 -5.31 -2.06 -19.43
CA SER A 109 -4.75 -3.29 -18.84
C SER A 109 -4.04 -3.04 -17.52
N HIS A 110 -3.52 -1.84 -17.32
CA HIS A 110 -2.80 -1.45 -16.10
C HIS A 110 -3.20 -0.05 -15.64
N LEU A 111 -3.11 0.15 -14.33
CA LEU A 111 -3.30 1.43 -13.66
C LEU A 111 -2.03 1.74 -12.87
N LEU A 112 -1.46 2.91 -13.11
CA LEU A 112 -0.31 3.42 -12.37
C LEU A 112 -0.75 4.57 -11.44
N LYS A 113 -0.22 4.59 -10.23
CA LYS A 113 -0.22 5.78 -9.38
C LYS A 113 1.17 6.40 -9.43
N VAL A 114 1.25 7.65 -9.85
CA VAL A 114 2.51 8.35 -10.01
C VAL A 114 2.55 9.62 -9.16
N ARG A 115 3.74 10.02 -8.74
CA ARG A 115 3.98 11.32 -8.10
C ARG A 115 5.18 12.01 -8.73
N THR A 116 4.98 13.27 -9.10
CA THR A 116 6.00 14.12 -9.71
C THR A 116 6.08 15.46 -8.99
N GLU A 117 7.12 16.19 -9.29
CA GLU A 117 7.41 17.50 -8.70
C GLU A 117 6.39 18.56 -9.13
N ASN A 118 6.07 18.56 -10.42
CA ASN A 118 5.18 19.52 -11.07
C ASN A 118 4.58 18.94 -12.37
N THR A 119 3.75 19.71 -13.06
CA THR A 119 3.11 19.28 -14.30
C THR A 119 4.10 19.06 -15.45
N THR A 120 5.21 19.81 -15.50
CA THR A 120 6.27 19.59 -16.51
C THR A 120 6.97 18.24 -16.30
N SER A 121 7.22 17.87 -15.05
CA SER A 121 7.77 16.55 -14.73
C SER A 121 6.77 15.43 -15.04
N LEU A 122 5.46 15.68 -14.85
CA LEU A 122 4.41 14.73 -15.24
C LEU A 122 4.36 14.54 -16.76
N GLU A 123 4.45 15.63 -17.53
CA GLU A 123 4.48 15.56 -19.00
C GLU A 123 5.65 14.69 -19.50
N ARG A 124 6.86 14.91 -18.94
CA ARG A 124 8.03 14.08 -19.28
C ARG A 124 7.82 12.61 -18.92
N LEU A 125 7.26 12.33 -17.75
CA LEU A 125 6.94 10.96 -17.33
C LEU A 125 5.91 10.30 -18.28
N LEU A 126 4.87 11.02 -18.69
CA LEU A 126 3.89 10.52 -19.65
C LEU A 126 4.52 10.17 -21.00
N ALA A 127 5.40 11.04 -21.51
CA ALA A 127 6.15 10.75 -22.73
C ALA A 127 7.03 9.50 -22.58
N GLN A 128 7.68 9.33 -21.45
CA GLN A 128 8.48 8.13 -21.14
C GLN A 128 7.60 6.87 -21.08
N ILE A 129 6.47 6.90 -20.38
CA ILE A 129 5.54 5.74 -20.27
C ILE A 129 5.01 5.34 -21.64
N GLN A 130 4.72 6.30 -22.51
CA GLN A 130 4.25 6.03 -23.88
C GLN A 130 5.30 5.32 -24.74
N MET A 131 6.57 5.36 -24.36
CA MET A 131 7.66 4.64 -25.03
C MET A 131 7.92 3.24 -24.44
N TRP A 132 7.24 2.88 -23.35
CA TRP A 132 7.44 1.56 -22.74
C TRP A 132 6.90 0.44 -23.61
N PRO A 133 7.43 -0.78 -23.48
CA PRO A 133 7.06 -1.90 -24.34
C PRO A 133 5.55 -2.15 -24.38
N GLY A 134 4.99 -2.14 -25.60
CA GLY A 134 3.59 -2.46 -25.84
C GLY A 134 2.57 -1.39 -25.46
N VAL A 135 2.97 -0.26 -24.92
CA VAL A 135 2.06 0.83 -24.60
C VAL A 135 1.47 1.39 -25.90
N HIS A 136 0.16 1.32 -26.01
CA HIS A 136 -0.61 1.80 -27.15
C HIS A 136 -1.30 3.13 -26.89
N TRP A 137 -1.81 3.33 -25.68
CA TRP A 137 -2.43 4.57 -25.25
C TRP A 137 -2.33 4.75 -23.72
N THR A 138 -2.47 5.99 -23.29
CA THR A 138 -2.54 6.37 -21.87
C THR A 138 -3.68 7.34 -21.64
N LEU A 139 -4.32 7.24 -20.48
CA LEU A 139 -5.32 8.19 -19.99
C LEU A 139 -4.92 8.63 -18.59
N SER A 140 -4.68 9.93 -18.42
CA SER A 140 -4.21 10.50 -17.15
C SER A 140 -5.30 11.25 -16.41
N SER A 141 -5.40 11.01 -15.10
CA SER A 141 -6.26 11.75 -14.19
C SER A 141 -5.39 12.39 -13.10
N ILE A 142 -5.30 13.71 -13.08
CA ILE A 142 -4.56 14.46 -12.07
C ILE A 142 -5.44 14.59 -10.83
N VAL A 143 -4.87 14.29 -9.65
CA VAL A 143 -5.54 14.45 -8.36
C VAL A 143 -5.56 15.94 -8.00
N LEU A 144 -6.75 16.51 -7.88
CA LEU A 144 -6.92 17.92 -7.48
C LEU A 144 -6.89 18.09 -5.95
N SER A 145 -7.46 17.13 -5.23
CA SER A 145 -7.45 17.10 -3.76
C SER A 145 -7.55 15.66 -3.26
N THR A 146 -6.99 15.41 -2.08
CA THR A 146 -7.04 14.10 -1.42
C THR A 146 -7.83 14.24 -0.13
N ALA A 147 -9.03 13.65 -0.07
CA ALA A 147 -9.85 13.64 1.14
C ALA A 147 -9.40 12.54 2.12
N LYS A 148 -8.92 11.41 1.59
CA LYS A 148 -8.44 10.28 2.40
C LYS A 148 -7.36 9.51 1.63
N GLU A 149 -6.25 9.27 2.27
CA GLU A 149 -5.21 8.36 1.78
C GLU A 149 -4.65 7.60 3.00
N THR A 150 -4.76 6.29 2.99
CA THR A 150 -4.25 5.44 4.06
C THR A 150 -3.88 4.07 3.54
N MET A 151 -2.85 3.47 4.11
CA MET A 151 -2.49 2.06 3.89
C MET A 151 -3.01 1.16 5.01
N ARG A 152 -3.69 1.73 6.02
CA ARG A 152 -4.24 0.97 7.14
C ARG A 152 -5.38 0.08 6.67
N LEU A 153 -5.27 -1.22 6.92
CA LEU A 153 -6.30 -2.22 6.65
C LEU A 153 -7.19 -2.38 7.89
N PRO A 154 -8.53 -2.35 7.77
CA PRO A 154 -9.40 -2.72 8.87
C PRO A 154 -9.29 -4.23 9.13
N LEU A 155 -8.91 -4.61 10.35
CA LEU A 155 -8.67 -6.01 10.75
C LEU A 155 -9.73 -6.54 11.72
N LEU A 156 -10.29 -5.68 12.55
CA LEU A 156 -11.37 -5.99 13.47
C LEU A 156 -12.65 -5.34 12.93
N GLU A 157 -13.76 -6.05 12.97
CA GLU A 157 -15.06 -5.45 12.64
C GLU A 157 -15.43 -4.45 13.71
N ASP A 158 -15.80 -3.22 13.31
CA ASP A 158 -16.37 -2.19 14.21
C ASP A 158 -17.73 -2.64 14.73
N GLY A 159 -17.77 -3.59 15.64
CA GLY A 159 -19.04 -4.16 16.13
C GLY A 159 -18.93 -5.05 17.35
N ALA A 160 -17.74 -5.45 17.76
CA ALA A 160 -17.57 -6.34 18.93
C ALA A 160 -17.62 -5.62 20.29
N GLU A 161 -17.72 -4.29 20.34
CA GLU A 161 -17.80 -3.53 21.61
C GLU A 161 -19.23 -3.29 22.12
N ALA A 162 -20.28 -3.72 21.43
CA ALA A 162 -21.65 -3.39 21.79
C ALA A 162 -22.40 -4.44 22.64
N GLU A 163 -21.82 -5.59 22.98
CA GLU A 163 -22.53 -6.67 23.71
C GLU A 163 -21.94 -7.07 25.08
N LEU A 164 -21.09 -6.25 25.70
CA LEU A 164 -20.64 -6.48 27.08
C LEU A 164 -21.17 -5.41 28.05
N GLY A 165 -22.44 -5.05 27.97
CA GLY A 165 -23.08 -4.07 28.85
C GLY A 165 -24.60 -4.24 28.99
N SER A 166 -25.02 -5.36 29.53
CA SER A 166 -26.37 -5.46 30.15
C SER A 166 -26.41 -6.54 31.22
#